data_db910fd282c70d3c80378e6cfea468fd
#
_entry.id   db910fd282c70d3c80378e6cfea468fd
#
_cell.length_a   1.000
_cell.length_b   1.000
_cell.length_c   1.000
_cell.angle_alpha   90.00
_cell.angle_beta   90.00
_cell.angle_gamma   90.00
#
_symmetry.space_group_name_H-M   'P 1'
#
loop_
_entity.id
_entity.type
_entity.pdbx_description
1 polymer ?
#
loop_
_entity_poly.entity_id
_entity_poly.type
_entity_poly.pdbx_seq_one_letter_code
_entity_poly.pdbx_strand_id
1 'polypeptide(L)'
;MIHLKSFLIIFCLIGVSAFFSSCDNDLELIGPKVEVPIIYGAISISDPFVFIRLERAFGDNNISPLELSKNPDSLYYNDAVVTISLPSKNFSVELERVDATTLGFPRDTGVFANTPNYIYKVDKDQFIFEPGGKYNLSIKVKGKEYTSSTLLINLIEIVQPKISQPLLWNPKVDEVITQSPLFWFQNKEGSQEEASPAIVSLFVRFNYNERDQAVSQEYIPKSLLISVAETDIPDGNRFRYSINKIYAKIGESLAKSATIDRYSTSVDFVVVTGGKEFLDYNEALAANSGITGTQDFPIFTNIIGGFGIFSSKNTQNFPGYYLSELSLDSLAVGRFTKEL
;
A
#
# COMPACT_ATOMS: atom_id res chain seq x y z
N MET A 1 44.73 65.18 -30.89
CA MET A 1 44.65 63.68 -30.84
C MET A 1 44.56 63.09 -29.44
N ILE A 2 45.06 63.75 -28.42
CA ILE A 2 45.02 63.23 -27.04
C ILE A 2 43.62 63.27 -26.40
N HIS A 3 42.80 64.30 -26.65
CA HIS A 3 41.47 64.45 -26.06
C HIS A 3 40.44 63.46 -26.66
N LEU A 4 40.60 62.97 -27.84
CA LEU A 4 39.70 62.02 -28.44
C LEU A 4 39.90 60.60 -27.84
N LYS A 5 41.13 60.24 -27.51
CA LYS A 5 41.43 58.98 -26.86
C LYS A 5 40.92 58.93 -25.44
N SER A 6 41.01 60.03 -24.68
CA SER A 6 40.46 60.15 -23.33
C SER A 6 38.93 60.08 -23.33
N PHE A 7 38.25 60.65 -24.30
CA PHE A 7 36.81 60.59 -24.45
C PHE A 7 36.31 59.16 -24.75
N LEU A 8 37.08 58.44 -25.58
CA LEU A 8 36.75 57.05 -25.91
C LEU A 8 36.91 56.11 -24.71
N ILE A 9 37.95 56.32 -23.90
CA ILE A 9 38.18 55.52 -22.67
C ILE A 9 37.11 55.77 -21.63
N ILE A 10 36.64 56.99 -21.43
CA ILE A 10 35.56 57.34 -20.52
C ILE A 10 34.23 56.75 -20.99
N PHE A 11 33.97 56.76 -22.31
CA PHE A 11 32.76 56.16 -22.88
C PHE A 11 32.77 54.63 -22.73
N CYS A 12 33.91 53.97 -22.90
CA CYS A 12 34.03 52.52 -22.65
C CYS A 12 33.87 52.17 -21.17
N LEU A 13 34.37 52.98 -20.21
CA LEU A 13 34.22 52.76 -18.80
C LEU A 13 32.78 52.92 -18.34
N ILE A 14 32.03 53.89 -18.88
CA ILE A 14 30.58 54.05 -18.62
C ILE A 14 29.76 52.89 -19.21
N GLY A 15 30.14 52.38 -20.39
CA GLY A 15 29.48 51.23 -21.03
C GLY A 15 29.66 49.93 -20.26
N VAL A 16 30.81 49.72 -19.63
CA VAL A 16 31.07 48.52 -18.83
C VAL A 16 30.33 48.54 -17.47
N SER A 17 30.12 49.72 -16.88
CA SER A 17 29.36 49.81 -15.64
C SER A 17 27.83 49.57 -15.80
N ALA A 18 27.29 49.67 -17.00
CA ALA A 18 25.87 49.42 -17.29
C ALA A 18 25.53 47.92 -17.38
N PHE A 19 26.53 47.03 -17.47
CA PHE A 19 26.33 45.56 -17.52
C PHE A 19 26.30 44.88 -16.16
N PHE A 20 26.52 45.62 -15.05
CA PHE A 20 26.46 45.08 -13.70
C PHE A 20 25.14 45.38 -12.96
N SER A 21 24.08 45.78 -13.65
CA SER A 21 22.75 45.66 -13.03
C SER A 21 22.37 44.18 -13.12
N SER A 22 22.85 43.40 -12.17
CA SER A 22 22.28 42.11 -11.81
C SER A 22 20.84 42.34 -11.47
N CYS A 23 19.89 41.87 -12.27
CA CYS A 23 18.53 41.66 -11.82
C CYS A 23 18.62 40.70 -10.67
N ASP A 24 18.29 41.16 -9.48
CA ASP A 24 17.81 40.30 -8.39
C ASP A 24 16.52 39.64 -8.90
N ASN A 25 16.69 38.54 -9.62
CA ASN A 25 15.61 37.60 -9.83
C ASN A 25 15.52 36.79 -8.54
N ASP A 26 14.85 37.32 -7.53
CA ASP A 26 14.23 36.52 -6.50
C ASP A 26 13.18 35.65 -7.19
N LEU A 27 13.65 34.49 -7.66
CA LEU A 27 12.74 33.46 -8.14
C LEU A 27 12.01 32.94 -6.89
N GLU A 28 10.79 33.43 -6.65
CA GLU A 28 9.91 32.77 -5.69
C GLU A 28 9.65 31.35 -6.17
N LEU A 29 10.54 30.43 -5.79
CA LEU A 29 10.45 28.99 -6.11
C LEU A 29 9.29 28.28 -5.43
N ILE A 30 8.62 28.95 -4.51
CA ILE A 30 7.51 28.41 -3.75
C ILE A 30 6.32 29.37 -3.94
N GLY A 31 5.26 28.87 -4.56
CA GLY A 31 4.00 29.61 -4.69
C GLY A 31 3.39 29.95 -3.32
N PRO A 32 2.33 30.78 -3.28
CA PRO A 32 1.71 31.17 -2.04
C PRO A 32 1.33 29.95 -1.20
N LYS A 33 1.50 30.06 0.15
CA LYS A 33 1.22 28.99 1.11
C LYS A 33 -0.17 28.37 0.87
N VAL A 34 -0.21 27.27 0.15
CA VAL A 34 -1.45 26.54 -0.15
C VAL A 34 -1.54 25.38 0.84
N GLU A 35 -2.47 25.47 1.79
CA GLU A 35 -2.82 24.33 2.62
C GLU A 35 -3.80 23.44 1.85
N VAL A 36 -3.32 22.23 1.51
CA VAL A 36 -4.16 21.22 0.85
C VAL A 36 -4.16 19.97 1.73
N PRO A 37 -5.31 19.40 2.07
CA PRO A 37 -5.38 18.17 2.82
C PRO A 37 -4.96 16.98 1.94
N ILE A 38 -4.22 16.08 2.58
CA ILE A 38 -3.83 14.79 2.03
C ILE A 38 -4.56 13.73 2.84
N ILE A 39 -5.39 12.94 2.17
CA ILE A 39 -6.32 12.03 2.81
C ILE A 39 -6.06 10.62 2.30
N TYR A 40 -5.80 9.69 3.25
CA TYR A 40 -5.69 8.27 2.96
C TYR A 40 -6.65 7.50 3.85
N GLY A 41 -7.51 6.70 3.25
CA GLY A 41 -8.44 5.87 3.98
C GLY A 41 -8.95 4.70 3.18
N ALA A 42 -9.20 3.61 3.86
CA ALA A 42 -9.84 2.44 3.27
C ALA A 42 -10.82 1.83 4.27
N ILE A 43 -12.05 1.55 3.79
CA ILE A 43 -12.99 0.75 4.56
C ILE A 43 -12.60 -0.72 4.39
N SER A 44 -12.45 -1.45 5.50
CA SER A 44 -12.05 -2.86 5.50
C SER A 44 -12.84 -3.66 6.52
N ILE A 45 -13.44 -4.76 6.08
CA ILE A 45 -14.13 -5.71 6.98
C ILE A 45 -13.11 -6.50 7.80
N SER A 46 -11.90 -6.69 7.30
CA SER A 46 -10.86 -7.49 7.93
C SER A 46 -10.09 -6.75 9.03
N ASP A 47 -10.07 -5.42 9.00
CA ASP A 47 -9.30 -4.61 9.95
C ASP A 47 -10.04 -4.45 11.29
N PRO A 48 -9.37 -4.21 12.41
CA PRO A 48 -9.99 -4.06 13.73
C PRO A 48 -10.82 -2.78 13.88
N PHE A 49 -10.52 -1.77 13.07
CA PHE A 49 -11.21 -0.47 13.01
C PHE A 49 -11.12 0.13 11.60
N VAL A 50 -12.08 0.98 11.26
CA VAL A 50 -12.00 1.83 10.06
C VAL A 50 -11.24 3.09 10.43
N PHE A 51 -10.29 3.51 9.59
CA PHE A 51 -9.51 4.72 9.86
C PHE A 51 -9.29 5.56 8.62
N ILE A 52 -9.15 6.86 8.87
CA ILE A 52 -8.75 7.87 7.90
C ILE A 52 -7.50 8.57 8.42
N ARG A 53 -6.46 8.64 7.62
CA ARG A 53 -5.30 9.49 7.83
C ARG A 53 -5.56 10.82 7.15
N LEU A 54 -5.57 11.89 7.91
CA LEU A 54 -5.68 13.25 7.41
C LEU A 54 -4.39 14.00 7.75
N GLU A 55 -3.65 14.32 6.73
CA GLU A 55 -2.43 15.11 6.83
C GLU A 55 -2.58 16.41 6.02
N ARG A 56 -1.65 17.31 6.20
CA ARG A 56 -1.61 18.60 5.54
C ARG A 56 -0.37 18.67 4.65
N ALA A 57 -0.56 19.01 3.38
CA ALA A 57 0.55 19.47 2.57
C ALA A 57 1.07 20.78 3.16
N PHE A 58 2.35 20.91 3.31
CA PHE A 58 2.99 22.08 3.85
C PHE A 58 4.05 22.62 2.91
N GLY A 59 4.16 23.94 2.88
CA GLY A 59 5.21 24.68 2.23
C GLY A 59 5.35 26.02 2.94
N ASP A 60 6.58 26.44 3.16
CA ASP A 60 6.88 27.74 3.73
C ASP A 60 8.10 28.30 3.00
N ASN A 61 8.06 29.58 2.63
CA ASN A 61 9.16 30.21 1.88
C ASN A 61 10.43 30.38 2.72
N ASN A 62 10.32 30.34 4.06
CA ASN A 62 11.39 30.63 4.99
C ASN A 62 11.91 29.40 5.74
N ILE A 63 11.19 28.27 5.70
CA ILE A 63 11.50 27.06 6.46
C ILE A 63 11.65 25.89 5.50
N SER A 64 12.75 25.14 5.67
CA SER A 64 12.98 23.95 4.85
C SER A 64 11.82 22.92 4.99
N PRO A 65 11.35 22.33 3.89
CA PRO A 65 10.36 21.25 3.95
C PRO A 65 10.77 20.08 4.87
N LEU A 66 12.08 19.82 4.99
CA LEU A 66 12.61 18.78 5.88
C LEU A 66 12.47 19.16 7.36
N GLU A 67 12.56 20.45 7.71
CA GLU A 67 12.29 20.92 9.08
C GLU A 67 10.79 20.88 9.40
N LEU A 68 9.97 21.32 8.45
CA LEU A 68 8.51 21.26 8.59
C LEU A 68 8.02 19.81 8.74
N SER A 69 8.62 18.86 8.03
CA SER A 69 8.23 17.45 8.12
C SER A 69 8.47 16.83 9.50
N LYS A 70 9.42 17.36 10.26
CA LYS A 70 9.72 16.89 11.63
C LYS A 70 8.81 17.52 12.69
N ASN A 71 8.04 18.55 12.35
CA ASN A 71 7.13 19.20 13.25
C ASN A 71 5.71 18.66 13.11
N PRO A 72 5.15 17.97 14.12
CA PRO A 72 3.78 17.44 14.07
C PRO A 72 2.72 18.50 13.79
N ASP A 73 2.89 19.73 14.27
CA ASP A 73 1.94 20.83 14.04
C ASP A 73 1.89 21.27 12.58
N SER A 74 2.93 20.95 11.81
CA SER A 74 2.90 21.16 10.36
C SER A 74 2.18 20.07 9.59
N LEU A 75 2.09 18.86 10.18
CA LEU A 75 1.54 17.68 9.53
C LEU A 75 0.03 17.53 9.72
N TYR A 76 -0.51 17.95 10.86
CA TYR A 76 -1.87 17.60 11.25
C TYR A 76 -2.78 18.83 11.43
N TYR A 77 -4.08 18.60 11.22
CA TYR A 77 -5.13 19.53 11.59
C TYR A 77 -5.60 19.24 13.01
N ASN A 78 -5.87 20.30 13.79
CA ASN A 78 -6.32 20.16 15.17
C ASN A 78 -7.85 20.28 15.31
N ASP A 79 -8.54 20.79 14.28
CA ASP A 79 -9.96 21.18 14.30
C ASP A 79 -10.79 20.44 13.24
N ALA A 80 -10.28 19.32 12.71
CA ALA A 80 -10.99 18.58 11.68
C ALA A 80 -12.05 17.66 12.27
N VAL A 81 -13.22 17.65 11.65
CA VAL A 81 -14.30 16.69 11.88
C VAL A 81 -14.37 15.75 10.69
N VAL A 82 -14.21 14.45 10.94
CA VAL A 82 -14.19 13.39 9.93
C VAL A 82 -15.41 12.51 10.10
N THR A 83 -16.23 12.39 9.07
CA THR A 83 -17.48 11.64 9.10
C THR A 83 -17.54 10.66 7.94
N ILE A 84 -17.96 9.42 8.19
CA ILE A 84 -18.29 8.43 7.16
C ILE A 84 -19.80 8.13 7.25
N SER A 85 -20.46 8.09 6.09
CA SER A 85 -21.90 7.80 6.01
C SER A 85 -22.21 6.72 4.99
N LEU A 86 -23.26 5.94 5.24
CA LEU A 86 -23.87 4.98 4.35
C LEU A 86 -25.34 5.34 4.17
N PRO A 87 -25.68 6.13 3.13
CA PRO A 87 -27.04 6.65 2.95
C PRO A 87 -28.12 5.56 2.82
N SER A 88 -27.80 4.43 2.20
CA SER A 88 -28.72 3.30 2.05
C SER A 88 -29.26 2.76 3.37
N LYS A 89 -28.51 2.93 4.46
CA LYS A 89 -28.87 2.49 5.82
C LYS A 89 -29.21 3.66 6.76
N ASN A 90 -29.27 4.89 6.26
CA ASN A 90 -29.37 6.08 7.10
C ASN A 90 -28.33 6.09 8.24
N PHE A 91 -27.13 5.61 7.93
CA PHE A 91 -26.02 5.51 8.88
C PHE A 91 -25.03 6.65 8.66
N SER A 92 -24.56 7.22 9.76
CA SER A 92 -23.48 8.20 9.77
C SER A 92 -22.73 8.13 11.09
N VAL A 93 -21.42 8.16 11.05
CA VAL A 93 -20.54 8.08 12.21
C VAL A 93 -19.41 9.09 12.09
N GLU A 94 -19.15 9.82 13.16
CA GLU A 94 -17.97 10.68 13.31
C GLU A 94 -16.81 9.83 13.85
N LEU A 95 -15.63 10.01 13.25
CA LEU A 95 -14.43 9.29 13.63
C LEU A 95 -13.67 10.06 14.71
N GLU A 96 -13.20 9.33 15.71
CA GLU A 96 -12.39 9.86 16.81
C GLU A 96 -10.93 10.06 16.38
N ARG A 97 -10.35 11.23 16.70
CA ARG A 97 -8.91 11.46 16.50
C ARG A 97 -8.09 10.81 17.61
N VAL A 98 -7.20 9.91 17.25
CA VAL A 98 -6.35 9.16 18.18
C VAL A 98 -4.90 9.13 17.71
N ASP A 99 -3.97 8.92 18.64
CA ASP A 99 -2.58 8.60 18.28
C ASP A 99 -2.46 7.09 18.03
N ALA A 100 -2.26 6.70 16.77
CA ALA A 100 -2.14 5.30 16.36
C ALA A 100 -0.95 4.58 17.03
N THR A 101 0.07 5.31 17.48
CA THR A 101 1.20 4.74 18.23
C THR A 101 0.72 4.06 19.50
N THR A 102 -0.28 4.62 20.17
CA THR A 102 -0.85 4.05 21.40
C THR A 102 -1.65 2.78 21.14
N LEU A 103 -2.06 2.55 19.90
CA LEU A 103 -2.79 1.37 19.44
C LEU A 103 -1.87 0.27 18.88
N GLY A 104 -0.54 0.47 18.94
CA GLY A 104 0.43 -0.47 18.39
C GLY A 104 0.73 -0.28 16.90
N PHE A 105 0.31 0.83 16.31
CA PHE A 105 0.59 1.20 14.91
C PHE A 105 1.50 2.45 14.83
N PRO A 106 2.80 2.31 15.15
CA PRO A 106 3.73 3.43 15.01
C PRO A 106 3.89 3.81 13.54
N ARG A 107 4.28 5.04 13.28
CA ARG A 107 4.70 5.46 11.95
C ARG A 107 6.08 4.87 11.64
N ASP A 108 6.27 4.45 10.40
CA ASP A 108 7.59 4.00 9.93
C ASP A 108 8.62 5.12 10.06
N THR A 109 9.87 4.72 10.29
CA THR A 109 11.00 5.67 10.35
C THR A 109 11.21 6.32 8.99
N GLY A 110 11.37 7.64 8.98
CA GLY A 110 11.55 8.41 7.75
C GLY A 110 11.81 9.89 8.02
N VAL A 111 11.51 10.73 7.04
CA VAL A 111 11.70 12.18 7.12
C VAL A 111 10.64 12.88 7.97
N PHE A 112 9.48 12.26 8.15
CA PHE A 112 8.37 12.82 8.91
C PHE A 112 8.50 12.53 10.41
N ALA A 113 7.90 13.38 11.24
CA ALA A 113 7.79 13.13 12.68
C ALA A 113 7.12 11.77 12.94
N ASN A 114 7.74 10.93 13.77
CA ASN A 114 7.22 9.59 14.08
C ASN A 114 6.11 9.62 15.11
N THR A 115 6.13 10.59 16.02
CA THR A 115 5.17 10.76 17.10
C THR A 115 4.80 12.24 17.24
N PRO A 116 3.49 12.55 17.49
CA PRO A 116 2.34 11.65 17.44
C PRO A 116 2.02 11.19 16.02
N ASN A 117 1.39 10.00 15.88
CA ASN A 117 0.89 9.47 14.61
C ASN A 117 -0.63 9.54 14.60
N TYR A 118 -1.18 10.71 14.34
CA TYR A 118 -2.64 10.90 14.40
C TYR A 118 -3.38 10.28 13.22
N ILE A 119 -4.46 9.56 13.57
CA ILE A 119 -5.48 9.06 12.65
C ILE A 119 -6.86 9.39 13.20
N TYR A 120 -7.87 9.32 12.35
CA TYR A 120 -9.28 9.35 12.74
C TYR A 120 -9.82 7.93 12.61
N LYS A 121 -10.37 7.34 13.67
CA LYS A 121 -10.84 5.97 13.69
C LYS A 121 -12.26 5.83 14.21
N VAL A 122 -12.90 4.74 13.82
CA VAL A 122 -14.12 4.22 14.44
C VAL A 122 -13.96 2.70 14.62
N ASP A 123 -14.38 2.18 15.77
CA ASP A 123 -14.26 0.77 16.05
C ASP A 123 -15.26 -0.04 15.22
N LYS A 124 -14.89 -1.28 14.92
CA LYS A 124 -15.62 -2.15 14.01
C LYS A 124 -17.06 -2.41 14.44
N ASP A 125 -17.31 -2.49 15.74
CA ASP A 125 -18.62 -2.71 16.35
C ASP A 125 -19.57 -1.50 16.24
N GLN A 126 -19.02 -0.31 15.98
CA GLN A 126 -19.75 0.94 15.76
C GLN A 126 -19.98 1.25 14.28
N PHE A 127 -19.49 0.38 13.37
CA PHE A 127 -19.53 0.62 11.94
C PHE A 127 -20.43 -0.41 11.23
N ILE A 128 -21.26 0.04 10.29
CA ILE A 128 -22.08 -0.85 9.46
C ILE A 128 -21.31 -1.19 8.20
N PHE A 129 -21.04 -2.48 7.98
CA PHE A 129 -20.42 -2.99 6.76
C PHE A 129 -21.47 -3.60 5.85
N GLU A 130 -21.66 -3.02 4.68
CA GLU A 130 -22.55 -3.52 3.63
C GLU A 130 -21.75 -3.67 2.32
N PRO A 131 -21.31 -4.89 1.96
CA PRO A 131 -20.66 -5.11 0.67
C PRO A 131 -21.53 -4.59 -0.47
N GLY A 132 -20.94 -3.84 -1.40
CA GLY A 132 -21.67 -3.13 -2.44
C GLY A 132 -22.28 -1.79 -1.99
N GLY A 133 -22.30 -1.49 -0.71
CA GLY A 133 -22.76 -0.20 -0.18
C GLY A 133 -21.85 0.95 -0.60
N LYS A 134 -22.45 2.08 -0.97
CA LYS A 134 -21.73 3.31 -1.29
C LYS A 134 -21.54 4.16 -0.03
N TYR A 135 -20.29 4.28 0.40
CA TYR A 135 -19.91 5.11 1.54
C TYR A 135 -19.41 6.47 1.08
N ASN A 136 -19.83 7.51 1.81
CA ASN A 136 -19.39 8.87 1.58
C ASN A 136 -18.51 9.29 2.76
N LEU A 137 -17.37 9.91 2.45
CA LEU A 137 -16.47 10.58 3.39
C LEU A 137 -16.74 12.08 3.32
N SER A 138 -16.85 12.72 4.47
CA SER A 138 -16.87 14.18 4.64
C SER A 138 -15.83 14.57 5.68
N ILE A 139 -14.99 15.54 5.35
CA ILE A 139 -13.99 16.11 6.24
C ILE A 139 -14.19 17.61 6.27
N LYS A 140 -14.56 18.15 7.45
CA LYS A 140 -14.72 19.57 7.67
C LYS A 140 -13.55 20.10 8.48
N VAL A 141 -12.82 21.05 7.94
CA VAL A 141 -11.68 21.68 8.59
C VAL A 141 -11.51 23.13 8.11
N LYS A 142 -11.27 24.06 9.04
CA LYS A 142 -11.08 25.50 8.75
C LYS A 142 -12.20 26.10 7.87
N GLY A 143 -13.44 25.68 8.10
CA GLY A 143 -14.61 26.18 7.36
C GLY A 143 -14.74 25.65 5.92
N LYS A 144 -13.91 24.71 5.50
CA LYS A 144 -13.97 24.01 4.20
C LYS A 144 -14.44 22.59 4.39
N GLU A 145 -15.07 22.03 3.37
CA GLU A 145 -15.49 20.64 3.32
C GLU A 145 -14.79 19.92 2.15
N TYR A 146 -14.26 18.75 2.44
CA TYR A 146 -13.62 17.84 1.48
C TYR A 146 -14.39 16.54 1.48
N THR A 147 -14.70 16.02 0.30
CA THR A 147 -15.58 14.86 0.18
C THR A 147 -14.98 13.80 -0.74
N SER A 148 -15.39 12.56 -0.51
CA SER A 148 -15.09 11.44 -1.39
C SER A 148 -16.17 10.37 -1.26
N SER A 149 -16.17 9.40 -2.17
CA SER A 149 -17.02 8.23 -2.02
C SER A 149 -16.34 6.99 -2.60
N THR A 150 -16.70 5.82 -2.04
CA THR A 150 -16.26 4.51 -2.51
C THR A 150 -17.34 3.47 -2.30
N LEU A 151 -17.28 2.37 -3.04
CA LEU A 151 -18.07 1.17 -2.78
C LEU A 151 -17.28 0.24 -1.84
N LEU A 152 -17.92 -0.33 -0.84
CA LEU A 152 -17.31 -1.41 -0.09
C LEU A 152 -17.28 -2.67 -0.97
N ILE A 153 -16.08 -3.12 -1.31
CA ILE A 153 -15.89 -4.28 -2.17
C ILE A 153 -16.47 -5.55 -1.55
N ASN A 154 -16.89 -6.45 -2.42
CA ASN A 154 -17.41 -7.77 -2.06
C ASN A 154 -16.29 -8.65 -1.47
N LEU A 155 -16.69 -9.66 -0.71
CA LEU A 155 -15.81 -10.77 -0.36
C LEU A 155 -15.67 -11.70 -1.58
N ILE A 156 -14.54 -12.40 -1.64
CA ILE A 156 -14.28 -13.39 -2.69
C ILE A 156 -14.36 -14.81 -2.16
N GLU A 157 -14.50 -15.74 -3.10
CA GLU A 157 -14.38 -17.19 -2.90
C GLU A 157 -13.32 -17.72 -3.87
N ILE A 158 -12.46 -18.64 -3.40
CA ILE A 158 -11.49 -19.30 -4.26
C ILE A 158 -12.19 -20.46 -5.00
N VAL A 159 -12.14 -20.41 -6.33
CA VAL A 159 -12.64 -21.48 -7.20
C VAL A 159 -11.52 -22.48 -7.50
N GLN A 160 -10.29 -21.99 -7.67
CA GLN A 160 -9.08 -22.77 -7.84
C GLN A 160 -7.91 -22.11 -7.07
N PRO A 161 -7.09 -22.89 -6.37
CA PRO A 161 -7.18 -24.35 -6.17
C PRO A 161 -8.38 -24.75 -5.29
N LYS A 162 -8.89 -25.98 -5.50
CA LYS A 162 -9.96 -26.51 -4.63
C LYS A 162 -9.36 -27.02 -3.32
N ILE A 163 -9.94 -26.63 -2.19
CA ILE A 163 -9.47 -27.07 -0.86
C ILE A 163 -9.54 -28.60 -0.66
N SER A 164 -10.43 -29.27 -1.38
CA SER A 164 -10.59 -30.74 -1.35
C SER A 164 -9.54 -31.50 -2.13
N GLN A 165 -8.64 -30.78 -2.85
CA GLN A 165 -7.60 -31.39 -3.67
C GLN A 165 -6.22 -30.98 -3.18
N PRO A 166 -5.24 -31.91 -3.18
CA PRO A 166 -3.88 -31.58 -2.81
C PRO A 166 -3.27 -30.58 -3.80
N LEU A 167 -2.50 -29.66 -3.29
CA LEU A 167 -1.72 -28.73 -4.12
C LEU A 167 -0.57 -29.48 -4.78
N LEU A 168 -0.60 -29.54 -6.10
CA LEU A 168 0.48 -30.12 -6.88
C LEU A 168 1.49 -29.03 -7.24
N TRP A 169 2.48 -28.82 -6.38
CA TRP A 169 3.58 -27.91 -6.61
C TRP A 169 4.78 -28.67 -7.16
N ASN A 170 4.87 -28.74 -8.47
CA ASN A 170 5.97 -29.43 -9.15
C ASN A 170 6.88 -28.39 -9.81
N PRO A 171 8.11 -28.18 -9.30
CA PRO A 171 9.04 -27.19 -9.85
C PRO A 171 9.39 -27.40 -11.32
N LYS A 172 9.37 -28.65 -11.81
CA LYS A 172 9.64 -28.97 -13.21
C LYS A 172 8.56 -28.46 -14.16
N VAL A 173 7.33 -28.35 -13.66
CA VAL A 173 6.17 -27.89 -14.44
C VAL A 173 6.12 -26.38 -14.52
N ASP A 174 6.66 -25.69 -13.52
CA ASP A 174 6.66 -24.23 -13.43
C ASP A 174 7.64 -23.55 -14.43
N GLU A 175 8.52 -24.31 -15.06
CA GLU A 175 9.37 -23.81 -16.15
C GLU A 175 8.54 -23.42 -17.40
N VAL A 176 7.32 -23.96 -17.51
CA VAL A 176 6.36 -23.63 -18.57
C VAL A 176 5.20 -22.86 -17.96
N ILE A 177 5.10 -21.56 -18.23
CA ILE A 177 4.08 -20.65 -17.66
C ILE A 177 2.67 -21.22 -17.77
N THR A 178 2.35 -21.91 -18.86
CA THR A 178 1.01 -22.50 -19.08
C THR A 178 0.68 -23.67 -18.14
N GLN A 179 1.66 -24.20 -17.42
CA GLN A 179 1.52 -25.33 -16.51
C GLN A 179 1.63 -24.91 -15.03
N SER A 180 1.99 -23.66 -14.75
CA SER A 180 1.98 -23.11 -13.39
C SER A 180 0.57 -23.17 -12.80
N PRO A 181 0.43 -23.36 -11.47
CA PRO A 181 -0.87 -23.45 -10.83
C PRO A 181 -1.74 -22.23 -11.12
N LEU A 182 -3.01 -22.48 -11.33
CA LEU A 182 -4.03 -21.48 -11.54
C LEU A 182 -4.59 -21.02 -10.21
N PHE A 183 -4.63 -19.70 -9.99
CA PHE A 183 -5.45 -19.07 -8.99
C PHE A 183 -6.66 -18.46 -9.67
N TRP A 184 -7.85 -18.86 -9.24
CA TRP A 184 -9.12 -18.36 -9.77
C TRP A 184 -10.06 -18.08 -8.60
N PHE A 185 -10.61 -16.89 -8.58
CA PHE A 185 -11.58 -16.44 -7.60
C PHE A 185 -12.84 -15.91 -8.26
N GLN A 186 -13.90 -15.78 -7.48
CA GLN A 186 -15.15 -15.14 -7.87
C GLN A 186 -15.70 -14.32 -6.70
N ASN A 187 -16.64 -13.44 -6.98
CA ASN A 187 -17.40 -12.78 -5.93
C ASN A 187 -18.18 -13.82 -5.15
N LYS A 188 -18.30 -13.64 -3.84
CA LYS A 188 -19.18 -14.46 -3.02
C LYS A 188 -20.61 -14.36 -3.53
N GLU A 189 -21.35 -15.46 -3.49
CA GLU A 189 -22.74 -15.53 -3.97
C GLU A 189 -23.60 -14.42 -3.34
N GLY A 190 -24.47 -13.80 -4.15
CA GLY A 190 -25.31 -12.68 -3.72
C GLY A 190 -24.65 -11.31 -3.74
N SER A 191 -23.40 -11.21 -4.21
CA SER A 191 -22.66 -9.96 -4.31
C SER A 191 -23.09 -9.09 -5.49
N GLN A 192 -22.89 -7.76 -5.34
CA GLN A 192 -23.15 -6.80 -6.41
C GLN A 192 -21.96 -6.73 -7.37
N GLU A 193 -22.20 -6.78 -8.67
CA GLU A 193 -21.16 -6.78 -9.70
C GLU A 193 -20.31 -5.48 -9.67
N GLU A 194 -20.95 -4.35 -9.41
CA GLU A 194 -20.32 -3.02 -9.37
C GLU A 194 -19.27 -2.88 -8.25
N ALA A 195 -19.36 -3.71 -7.20
CA ALA A 195 -18.42 -3.76 -6.09
C ALA A 195 -17.43 -4.94 -6.19
N SER A 196 -17.19 -5.41 -7.41
CA SER A 196 -16.23 -6.49 -7.67
C SER A 196 -14.83 -6.06 -7.25
N PRO A 197 -14.15 -6.84 -6.38
CA PRO A 197 -12.79 -6.54 -5.96
C PRO A 197 -11.78 -6.95 -7.03
N ALA A 198 -10.67 -6.25 -7.06
CA ALA A 198 -9.46 -6.73 -7.73
C ALA A 198 -8.46 -7.24 -6.70
N ILE A 199 -7.63 -8.22 -7.08
CA ILE A 199 -6.53 -8.66 -6.23
C ILE A 199 -5.43 -7.62 -6.29
N VAL A 200 -4.98 -7.17 -5.12
CA VAL A 200 -3.83 -6.26 -4.95
C VAL A 200 -2.58 -7.07 -4.62
N SER A 201 -2.73 -8.09 -3.77
CA SER A 201 -1.62 -8.97 -3.40
C SER A 201 -2.11 -10.37 -3.09
N LEU A 202 -1.32 -11.36 -3.49
CA LEU A 202 -1.51 -12.76 -3.10
C LEU A 202 -0.31 -13.23 -2.30
N PHE A 203 -0.57 -13.76 -1.12
CA PHE A 203 0.42 -14.42 -0.28
C PHE A 203 0.05 -15.87 -0.08
N VAL A 204 1.08 -16.69 0.08
CA VAL A 204 0.98 -18.06 0.58
C VAL A 204 1.57 -18.09 1.99
N ARG A 205 0.79 -18.55 2.96
CA ARG A 205 1.29 -18.89 4.29
C ARG A 205 1.59 -20.37 4.34
N PHE A 206 2.87 -20.68 4.37
CA PHE A 206 3.37 -22.04 4.54
C PHE A 206 3.44 -22.36 6.03
N ASN A 207 2.57 -23.26 6.50
CA ASN A 207 2.51 -23.69 7.90
C ASN A 207 3.29 -24.99 8.07
N TYR A 208 4.13 -25.03 9.10
CA TYR A 208 4.97 -26.19 9.40
C TYR A 208 5.18 -26.32 10.90
N ASN A 209 5.53 -27.53 11.31
CA ASN A 209 6.00 -27.77 12.65
C ASN A 209 7.53 -27.93 12.63
N GLU A 210 8.19 -27.35 13.63
CA GLU A 210 9.65 -27.40 13.78
C GLU A 210 10.01 -27.91 15.15
N ARG A 211 11.02 -28.78 15.20
CA ARG A 211 11.63 -29.28 16.41
C ARG A 211 13.15 -29.19 16.32
N ASP A 212 13.79 -28.56 17.28
CA ASP A 212 15.24 -28.68 17.46
C ASP A 212 15.53 -29.80 18.48
N GLN A 213 16.02 -30.93 17.97
CA GLN A 213 16.34 -32.11 18.76
C GLN A 213 17.41 -31.84 19.83
N ALA A 214 18.25 -30.83 19.65
CA ALA A 214 19.25 -30.42 20.63
C ALA A 214 18.65 -29.69 21.83
N VAL A 215 17.43 -29.14 21.68
CA VAL A 215 16.78 -28.29 22.70
C VAL A 215 15.54 -28.93 23.29
N SER A 216 14.68 -29.53 22.46
CA SER A 216 13.37 -30.06 22.89
C SER A 216 12.94 -31.27 22.05
N GLN A 217 12.10 -32.12 22.61
CA GLN A 217 11.40 -33.19 21.88
C GLN A 217 10.04 -32.72 21.31
N GLU A 218 9.59 -31.54 21.63
CA GLU A 218 8.28 -31.01 21.20
C GLU A 218 8.40 -30.25 19.88
N TYR A 219 7.40 -30.45 19.01
CA TYR A 219 7.24 -29.70 17.80
C TYR A 219 6.50 -28.37 18.08
N ILE A 220 7.04 -27.29 17.60
CA ILE A 220 6.47 -25.96 17.72
C ILE A 220 5.88 -25.54 16.36
N PRO A 221 4.60 -25.14 16.30
CA PRO A 221 3.99 -24.64 15.06
C PRO A 221 4.60 -23.30 14.67
N LYS A 222 4.98 -23.21 13.39
CA LYS A 222 5.54 -22.02 12.76
C LYS A 222 4.87 -21.77 11.43
N SER A 223 5.00 -20.55 10.93
CA SER A 223 4.55 -20.20 9.61
C SER A 223 5.49 -19.23 8.91
N LEU A 224 5.52 -19.29 7.59
CA LEU A 224 6.23 -18.38 6.71
C LEU A 224 5.25 -17.76 5.72
N LEU A 225 5.12 -16.43 5.74
CA LEU A 225 4.28 -15.69 4.78
C LEU A 225 5.14 -15.33 3.57
N ILE A 226 4.71 -15.75 2.39
CA ILE A 226 5.44 -15.61 1.13
C ILE A 226 4.59 -14.80 0.17
N SER A 227 5.12 -13.68 -0.32
CA SER A 227 4.50 -12.93 -1.41
C SER A 227 4.65 -13.72 -2.72
N VAL A 228 3.52 -13.97 -3.38
CA VAL A 228 3.46 -14.74 -4.62
C VAL A 228 3.25 -13.84 -5.82
N ALA A 229 2.40 -12.83 -5.66
CA ALA A 229 2.13 -11.81 -6.65
C ALA A 229 1.84 -10.48 -5.97
N GLU A 230 2.48 -9.43 -6.45
CA GLU A 230 2.28 -8.03 -6.06
C GLU A 230 2.23 -7.20 -7.35
N THR A 231 1.33 -6.25 -7.43
CA THR A 231 1.20 -5.20 -8.46
C THR A 231 1.00 -5.62 -9.92
N ASP A 232 1.54 -6.75 -10.37
CA ASP A 232 1.42 -7.24 -11.76
C ASP A 232 0.32 -8.31 -11.91
N ILE A 233 -0.70 -8.28 -11.08
CA ILE A 233 -1.79 -9.22 -11.20
C ILE A 233 -2.65 -8.80 -12.39
N PRO A 234 -2.77 -9.66 -13.42
CA PRO A 234 -3.52 -9.32 -14.61
C PRO A 234 -4.96 -8.93 -14.27
N ASP A 235 -5.47 -7.97 -15.01
CA ASP A 235 -6.89 -7.60 -14.94
C ASP A 235 -7.75 -8.85 -15.18
N GLY A 236 -8.51 -9.23 -14.17
CA GLY A 236 -9.34 -10.42 -14.21
C GLY A 236 -9.29 -11.25 -12.93
N ASN A 237 -10.10 -12.31 -12.92
CA ASN A 237 -10.26 -13.19 -11.76
C ASN A 237 -9.46 -14.50 -11.84
N ARG A 238 -8.51 -14.60 -12.78
CA ARG A 238 -7.68 -15.78 -13.02
C ARG A 238 -6.27 -15.38 -13.34
N PHE A 239 -5.31 -15.99 -12.67
CA PHE A 239 -3.90 -15.85 -12.99
C PHE A 239 -3.10 -17.07 -12.54
N ARG A 240 -1.88 -17.20 -13.03
CA ARG A 240 -0.96 -18.27 -12.64
C ARG A 240 0.11 -17.72 -11.71
N TYR A 241 0.50 -18.52 -10.72
CA TYR A 241 1.52 -18.13 -9.76
C TYR A 241 2.73 -19.08 -9.81
N SER A 242 3.90 -18.56 -9.51
CA SER A 242 5.15 -19.31 -9.60
C SER A 242 5.43 -20.11 -8.33
N ILE A 243 5.51 -21.42 -8.48
CA ILE A 243 5.92 -22.37 -7.44
C ILE A 243 7.40 -22.17 -7.11
N ASN A 244 8.22 -21.92 -8.13
CA ASN A 244 9.66 -21.73 -7.96
C ASN A 244 9.98 -20.56 -7.03
N LYS A 245 9.20 -19.46 -7.11
CA LYS A 245 9.33 -18.34 -6.17
C LYS A 245 9.01 -18.77 -4.73
N ILE A 246 7.98 -19.61 -4.55
CA ILE A 246 7.58 -20.11 -3.23
C ILE A 246 8.69 -20.98 -2.64
N TYR A 247 9.18 -21.98 -3.40
CA TYR A 247 10.25 -22.87 -2.94
C TYR A 247 11.55 -22.11 -2.68
N ALA A 248 11.93 -21.18 -3.56
CA ALA A 248 13.10 -20.35 -3.34
C ALA A 248 13.01 -19.60 -2.02
N LYS A 249 11.83 -19.01 -1.73
CA LYS A 249 11.61 -18.25 -0.49
C LYS A 249 11.61 -19.15 0.75
N ILE A 250 11.04 -20.34 0.66
CA ILE A 250 11.14 -21.36 1.73
C ILE A 250 12.61 -21.70 1.97
N GLY A 251 13.37 -22.03 0.92
CA GLY A 251 14.77 -22.39 1.04
C GLY A 251 15.70 -21.27 1.52
N GLU A 252 15.37 -20.00 1.23
CA GLU A 252 16.07 -18.84 1.77
C GLU A 252 15.80 -18.63 3.27
N SER A 253 14.55 -18.88 3.69
CA SER A 253 14.09 -18.58 5.04
C SER A 253 14.32 -19.73 6.03
N LEU A 254 14.32 -20.96 5.55
CA LEU A 254 14.47 -22.18 6.36
C LEU A 254 15.77 -22.87 6.03
N ALA A 255 16.85 -22.44 6.71
CA ALA A 255 18.17 -23.06 6.52
C ALA A 255 18.17 -24.52 7.01
N LYS A 256 18.87 -25.40 6.25
CA LYS A 256 19.13 -26.78 6.66
C LYS A 256 19.92 -26.81 7.97
N SER A 257 19.53 -27.67 8.88
CA SER A 257 20.21 -27.92 10.15
C SER A 257 20.23 -29.43 10.43
N ALA A 258 21.31 -29.90 10.99
CA ALA A 258 21.44 -31.33 11.39
C ALA A 258 20.57 -31.66 12.63
N THR A 259 20.12 -30.67 13.37
CA THR A 259 19.36 -30.84 14.63
C THR A 259 17.90 -30.43 14.52
N ILE A 260 17.52 -29.79 13.42
CA ILE A 260 16.16 -29.25 13.25
C ILE A 260 15.37 -30.13 12.29
N ASP A 261 14.31 -30.74 12.80
CA ASP A 261 13.31 -31.42 12.00
C ASP A 261 12.15 -30.50 11.67
N ARG A 262 11.66 -30.59 10.44
CA ARG A 262 10.49 -29.83 9.98
C ARG A 262 9.56 -30.72 9.18
N TYR A 263 8.25 -30.46 9.31
CA TYR A 263 7.28 -31.03 8.38
C TYR A 263 6.14 -30.03 8.11
N SER A 264 5.69 -30.01 6.87
CA SER A 264 4.56 -29.18 6.42
C SER A 264 3.27 -29.68 7.06
N THR A 265 2.45 -28.75 7.51
CA THR A 265 1.11 -29.06 8.08
C THR A 265 -0.01 -28.60 7.15
N SER A 266 0.06 -27.38 6.67
CA SER A 266 -0.94 -26.81 5.74
C SER A 266 -0.38 -25.64 4.96
N VAL A 267 -1.14 -25.21 3.98
CA VAL A 267 -0.92 -24.00 3.21
C VAL A 267 -2.18 -23.16 3.27
N ASP A 268 -2.05 -21.86 3.56
CA ASP A 268 -3.16 -20.94 3.49
C ASP A 268 -2.91 -19.93 2.38
N PHE A 269 -3.96 -19.55 1.66
CA PHE A 269 -3.90 -18.39 0.76
C PHE A 269 -4.40 -17.16 1.50
N VAL A 270 -3.58 -16.10 1.52
CA VAL A 270 -3.94 -14.79 2.07
C VAL A 270 -4.06 -13.83 0.91
N VAL A 271 -5.28 -13.36 0.67
CA VAL A 271 -5.61 -12.54 -0.49
C VAL A 271 -5.96 -11.15 -0.03
N VAL A 272 -5.24 -10.16 -0.52
CA VAL A 272 -5.56 -8.74 -0.34
C VAL A 272 -6.28 -8.27 -1.58
N THR A 273 -7.49 -7.75 -1.40
CA THR A 273 -8.30 -7.18 -2.46
C THR A 273 -8.54 -5.70 -2.23
N GLY A 274 -8.68 -4.93 -3.30
CA GLY A 274 -8.93 -3.49 -3.28
C GLY A 274 -10.04 -3.08 -4.23
N GLY A 275 -10.65 -1.94 -3.96
CA GLY A 275 -11.61 -1.30 -4.85
C GLY A 275 -10.92 -0.63 -6.05
N LYS A 276 -11.73 -0.17 -6.99
CA LYS A 276 -11.24 0.46 -8.24
C LYS A 276 -10.32 1.65 -7.96
N GLU A 277 -10.65 2.50 -7.00
CA GLU A 277 -9.86 3.69 -6.69
C GLU A 277 -8.46 3.32 -6.20
N PHE A 278 -8.33 2.16 -5.53
CA PHE A 278 -7.04 1.65 -5.07
C PHE A 278 -6.15 1.20 -6.24
N LEU A 279 -6.76 0.58 -7.26
CA LEU A 279 -6.05 0.21 -8.49
C LEU A 279 -5.61 1.44 -9.26
N ASP A 280 -6.52 2.37 -9.54
CA ASP A 280 -6.25 3.60 -10.28
C ASP A 280 -5.11 4.40 -9.61
N TYR A 281 -5.07 4.42 -8.27
CA TYR A 281 -3.98 5.04 -7.50
C TYR A 281 -2.64 4.32 -7.69
N ASN A 282 -2.64 2.99 -7.62
CA ASN A 282 -1.42 2.21 -7.82
C ASN A 282 -0.88 2.32 -9.25
N GLU A 283 -1.76 2.33 -10.26
CA GLU A 283 -1.37 2.54 -11.64
C GLU A 283 -0.74 3.92 -11.85
N ALA A 284 -1.31 4.97 -11.25
CA ALA A 284 -0.72 6.31 -11.28
C ALA A 284 0.66 6.35 -10.61
N LEU A 285 0.84 5.68 -9.47
CA LEU A 285 2.15 5.57 -8.79
C LEU A 285 3.17 4.81 -9.65
N ALA A 286 2.77 3.70 -10.27
CA ALA A 286 3.64 2.91 -11.12
C ALA A 286 4.09 3.70 -12.37
N ALA A 287 3.19 4.45 -12.99
CA ALA A 287 3.52 5.33 -14.11
C ALA A 287 4.57 6.40 -13.74
N ASN A 288 4.53 6.88 -12.49
CA ASN A 288 5.45 7.90 -11.98
C ASN A 288 6.84 7.35 -11.64
N SER A 289 6.99 6.04 -11.44
CA SER A 289 8.28 5.39 -11.13
C SER A 289 9.08 5.01 -12.38
N GLY A 290 8.56 5.23 -13.60
CA GLY A 290 9.21 4.90 -14.86
C GLY A 290 10.32 5.89 -15.26
N ILE A 291 11.18 5.48 -16.21
CA ILE A 291 12.35 6.25 -16.72
C ILE A 291 11.94 7.57 -17.39
N THR A 292 10.67 7.71 -17.77
CA THR A 292 10.10 8.91 -18.41
C THR A 292 9.60 9.97 -17.43
N GLY A 293 9.89 9.82 -16.15
CA GLY A 293 9.38 10.63 -15.04
C GLY A 293 9.78 12.11 -15.01
N THR A 294 10.01 12.76 -16.15
CA THR A 294 10.36 14.19 -16.23
C THR A 294 9.26 15.10 -16.75
N GLN A 295 8.08 14.57 -17.06
CA GLN A 295 6.95 15.38 -17.56
C GLN A 295 5.67 15.00 -16.80
N ASP A 296 4.90 16.03 -16.42
CA ASP A 296 3.59 16.04 -15.73
C ASP A 296 3.09 14.67 -15.23
N PHE A 297 3.35 14.37 -13.95
CA PHE A 297 2.94 13.12 -13.32
C PHE A 297 1.42 13.04 -13.20
N PRO A 298 0.75 12.00 -13.69
CA PRO A 298 -0.65 11.79 -13.41
C PRO A 298 -0.83 11.55 -11.91
N ILE A 299 -1.46 12.48 -11.23
CA ILE A 299 -1.84 12.33 -9.82
C ILE A 299 -3.28 11.83 -9.80
N PHE A 300 -3.48 10.58 -9.37
CA PHE A 300 -4.82 10.11 -9.10
C PHE A 300 -5.27 10.58 -7.72
N THR A 301 -6.47 11.13 -7.65
CA THR A 301 -7.17 11.40 -6.39
C THR A 301 -8.68 11.31 -6.62
N ASN A 302 -9.40 10.71 -5.68
CA ASN A 302 -10.85 10.75 -5.62
C ASN A 302 -11.37 11.66 -4.49
N ILE A 303 -10.51 12.52 -3.96
CA ILE A 303 -10.85 13.50 -2.94
C ILE A 303 -11.19 14.84 -3.60
N ILE A 304 -12.44 15.28 -3.46
CA ILE A 304 -12.89 16.58 -3.98
C ILE A 304 -12.28 17.68 -3.12
N GLY A 305 -11.46 18.54 -3.75
CA GLY A 305 -10.78 19.66 -3.13
C GLY A 305 -9.47 19.34 -2.39
N GLY A 306 -9.06 18.07 -2.35
CA GLY A 306 -7.83 17.60 -1.70
C GLY A 306 -7.06 16.59 -2.54
N PHE A 307 -6.05 15.97 -1.93
CA PHE A 307 -5.28 14.89 -2.52
C PHE A 307 -5.43 13.60 -1.73
N GLY A 308 -5.06 12.49 -2.35
CA GLY A 308 -5.05 11.17 -1.74
C GLY A 308 -6.18 10.28 -2.23
N ILE A 309 -6.57 9.31 -1.40
CA ILE A 309 -7.49 8.26 -1.80
C ILE A 309 -8.40 7.85 -0.63
N PHE A 310 -9.67 7.67 -0.94
CA PHE A 310 -10.64 6.97 -0.10
C PHE A 310 -11.21 5.81 -0.88
N SER A 311 -10.95 4.58 -0.43
CA SER A 311 -11.32 3.36 -1.12
C SER A 311 -11.77 2.29 -0.13
N SER A 312 -11.89 1.07 -0.59
CA SER A 312 -12.12 -0.11 0.24
C SER A 312 -11.08 -1.19 -0.05
N LYS A 313 -10.77 -1.99 0.96
CA LYS A 313 -9.88 -3.14 0.86
C LYS A 313 -10.35 -4.26 1.77
N ASN A 314 -9.95 -5.48 1.48
CA ASN A 314 -10.14 -6.60 2.38
C ASN A 314 -8.92 -7.52 2.34
N THR A 315 -8.63 -8.14 3.49
CA THR A 315 -7.67 -9.24 3.58
C THR A 315 -8.43 -10.48 4.00
N GLN A 316 -8.49 -11.47 3.12
CA GLN A 316 -9.16 -12.74 3.39
C GLN A 316 -8.13 -13.85 3.53
N ASN A 317 -8.27 -14.66 4.57
CA ASN A 317 -7.46 -15.85 4.79
C ASN A 317 -8.28 -17.09 4.43
N PHE A 318 -7.73 -17.92 3.54
CA PHE A 318 -8.31 -19.18 3.10
C PHE A 318 -7.40 -20.31 3.59
N PRO A 319 -7.66 -20.86 4.79
CA PRO A 319 -6.78 -21.84 5.43
C PRO A 319 -7.05 -23.27 4.96
N GLY A 320 -6.10 -24.16 5.24
CA GLY A 320 -6.34 -25.61 5.25
C GLY A 320 -6.10 -26.31 3.94
N TYR A 321 -5.41 -25.71 2.98
CA TYR A 321 -4.89 -26.43 1.81
C TYR A 321 -3.72 -27.32 2.25
N TYR A 322 -3.50 -28.40 1.52
CA TYR A 322 -2.40 -29.34 1.80
C TYR A 322 -1.63 -29.70 0.54
N LEU A 323 -0.36 -30.00 0.72
CA LEU A 323 0.53 -30.38 -0.37
C LEU A 323 0.37 -31.86 -0.74
N SER A 324 0.51 -32.17 -2.02
CA SER A 324 0.59 -33.57 -2.49
C SER A 324 1.94 -34.20 -2.05
N GLU A 325 2.01 -35.52 -2.05
CA GLU A 325 3.25 -36.25 -1.76
C GLU A 325 4.40 -35.81 -2.67
N LEU A 326 4.16 -35.64 -3.97
CA LEU A 326 5.16 -35.12 -4.91
C LEU A 326 5.64 -33.72 -4.56
N SER A 327 4.77 -32.89 -4.00
CA SER A 327 5.14 -31.55 -3.54
C SER A 327 5.99 -31.60 -2.27
N LEU A 328 5.67 -32.50 -1.35
CA LEU A 328 6.45 -32.76 -0.14
C LEU A 328 7.82 -33.32 -0.48
N ASP A 329 7.90 -34.29 -1.39
CA ASP A 329 9.18 -34.80 -1.90
C ASP A 329 10.03 -33.70 -2.54
N SER A 330 9.39 -32.79 -3.26
CA SER A 330 10.08 -31.64 -3.87
C SER A 330 10.63 -30.67 -2.82
N LEU A 331 9.96 -30.53 -1.67
CA LEU A 331 10.47 -29.77 -0.52
C LEU A 331 11.67 -30.48 0.12
N ALA A 332 11.59 -31.80 0.31
CA ALA A 332 12.63 -32.60 0.99
C ALA A 332 13.92 -32.72 0.16
N VAL A 333 13.83 -32.83 -1.16
CA VAL A 333 14.96 -33.08 -2.07
C VAL A 333 15.24 -31.92 -3.02
N GLY A 334 14.47 -30.84 -2.88
CA GLY A 334 14.33 -29.85 -3.91
C GLY A 334 15.54 -28.97 -4.17
N ARG A 335 15.68 -28.61 -5.46
CA ARG A 335 16.66 -27.68 -6.00
C ARG A 335 16.67 -26.31 -5.29
N PHE A 336 15.52 -25.85 -4.78
CA PHE A 336 15.32 -24.53 -4.18
C PHE A 336 15.21 -24.55 -2.65
N THR A 337 14.87 -25.70 -2.07
CA THR A 337 14.58 -25.81 -0.62
C THR A 337 15.78 -26.29 0.19
N LYS A 338 16.92 -26.60 -0.45
CA LYS A 338 18.16 -27.06 0.21
C LYS A 338 17.92 -28.23 1.14
N GLU A 339 17.06 -29.17 0.75
CA GLU A 339 16.74 -30.38 1.52
C GLU A 339 16.21 -30.04 2.92
N LEU A 340 15.02 -29.50 2.98
CA LEU A 340 14.29 -29.27 4.23
C LEU A 340 13.91 -30.56 4.92
#